data_084fa7e983d705da7f047374f2d02097
#
_entry.id   084fa7e983d705da7f047374f2d02097
#
_cell.length_a   1.000
_cell.length_b   1.000
_cell.length_c   1.000
_cell.angle_alpha   90.00
_cell.angle_beta   90.00
_cell.angle_gamma   90.00
#
_symmetry.space_group_name_H-M   'P 1'
#
loop_
_entity.id
_entity.type
_entity.pdbx_description
1 polymer ?
#
loop_
_entity_poly.entity_id
_entity_poly.type
_entity_poly.pdbx_seq_one_letter_code
_entity_poly.pdbx_strand_id
1 'polypeptide(L)'
;MFGPIPKKYWSRRYPCDENNMCEMAMRILFVETDDRNILVDTGAGDKQLDRLKFYQPHKLINLCAEIGRFGYTPDDITDVILTHLHFDHCGGGTVRNPQEEIVPTFPNATYWLSRLQWENYRHPCLYEKDSFFAENIEPVFEAGQLRLIDKDFELFPGFYLRLFNGHTPGQIVVIVNTESGKLIFPGDVIPSRAHMSLGWLSAFDNHAALAMDEKKRLLNETAGSSCVFIFCHDAFTPFSKLPNNDL
;
A
#
# COMPACT_ATOMS: atom_id res chain seq x y z
N MET A 1 -0.46 1.17 -16.12
CA MET A 1 -0.41 0.10 -15.13
C MET A 1 0.72 -0.92 -15.44
N PHE A 2 0.85 -1.45 -16.65
CA PHE A 2 1.75 -2.57 -16.98
C PHE A 2 3.08 -2.17 -17.66
N GLY A 3 3.57 -0.97 -17.43
CA GLY A 3 4.88 -0.49 -17.91
C GLY A 3 5.18 -0.83 -19.37
N PRO A 4 6.29 -1.51 -19.64
CA PRO A 4 6.72 -1.81 -21.01
C PRO A 4 5.95 -2.98 -21.68
N ILE A 5 5.02 -3.64 -20.97
CA ILE A 5 4.30 -4.79 -21.51
C ILE A 5 3.26 -4.34 -22.54
N PRO A 6 3.33 -4.81 -23.80
CA PRO A 6 2.34 -4.43 -24.81
C PRO A 6 0.92 -4.88 -24.47
N LYS A 7 -0.10 -4.04 -24.78
CA LYS A 7 -1.52 -4.33 -24.53
C LYS A 7 -1.94 -5.74 -24.93
N LYS A 8 -1.48 -6.21 -26.10
CA LYS A 8 -1.76 -7.57 -26.62
C LYS A 8 -1.49 -8.67 -25.60
N TYR A 9 -0.54 -8.46 -24.67
CA TYR A 9 -0.17 -9.44 -23.66
C TYR A 9 -0.85 -9.16 -22.32
N TRP A 10 -0.79 -7.91 -21.80
CA TRP A 10 -1.32 -7.63 -20.48
C TRP A 10 -2.84 -7.72 -20.42
N SER A 11 -3.57 -7.33 -21.48
CA SER A 11 -5.04 -7.40 -21.50
C SER A 11 -5.59 -8.84 -21.43
N ARG A 12 -4.76 -9.86 -21.64
CA ARG A 12 -5.12 -11.26 -21.43
C ARG A 12 -5.07 -11.67 -19.95
N ARG A 13 -4.34 -10.94 -19.14
CA ARG A 13 -4.16 -11.23 -17.70
C ARG A 13 -4.92 -10.27 -16.80
N TYR A 14 -5.23 -9.08 -17.31
CA TYR A 14 -5.94 -8.06 -16.56
C TYR A 14 -6.95 -7.34 -17.46
N PRO A 15 -8.25 -7.34 -17.12
CA PRO A 15 -9.28 -6.70 -17.93
C PRO A 15 -9.12 -5.18 -18.01
N CYS A 16 -9.52 -4.60 -19.13
CA CYS A 16 -9.64 -3.17 -19.32
C CYS A 16 -10.85 -2.83 -20.20
N ASP A 17 -11.32 -1.60 -20.13
CA ASP A 17 -12.35 -1.07 -21.02
C ASP A 17 -11.79 -0.68 -22.40
N GLU A 18 -12.64 -0.10 -23.24
CA GLU A 18 -12.30 0.38 -24.59
C GLU A 18 -11.25 1.51 -24.58
N ASN A 19 -11.21 2.31 -23.50
CA ASN A 19 -10.27 3.40 -23.29
C ASN A 19 -8.96 2.95 -22.62
N ASN A 20 -8.76 1.65 -22.42
CA ASN A 20 -7.64 1.01 -21.70
C ASN A 20 -7.62 1.34 -20.19
N MET A 21 -8.74 1.76 -19.62
CA MET A 21 -8.87 1.92 -18.19
C MET A 21 -9.03 0.55 -17.54
N CYS A 22 -8.23 0.29 -16.51
CA CYS A 22 -8.27 -0.94 -15.71
C CYS A 22 -8.93 -0.63 -14.37
N GLU A 23 -9.85 -1.47 -13.91
CA GLU A 23 -10.31 -1.39 -12.53
C GLU A 23 -9.17 -1.72 -11.58
N MET A 24 -8.96 -0.87 -10.56
CA MET A 24 -7.97 -1.06 -9.50
C MET A 24 -8.66 -1.02 -8.15
N ALA A 25 -8.32 -1.96 -7.29
CA ALA A 25 -8.69 -1.88 -5.88
C ALA A 25 -7.74 -0.92 -5.14
N MET A 26 -8.18 -0.42 -3.99
CA MET A 26 -7.34 0.20 -2.97
C MET A 26 -7.54 -0.63 -1.69
N ARG A 27 -6.91 -1.80 -1.66
CA ARG A 27 -7.10 -2.76 -0.58
C ARG A 27 -6.23 -2.42 0.61
N ILE A 28 -6.85 -2.45 1.76
CA ILE A 28 -6.27 -2.24 3.07
C ILE A 28 -6.17 -3.59 3.76
N LEU A 29 -5.10 -3.83 4.51
CA LEU A 29 -5.00 -5.00 5.36
C LEU A 29 -5.23 -4.59 6.83
N PHE A 30 -6.17 -5.25 7.48
CA PHE A 30 -6.37 -5.15 8.93
C PHE A 30 -5.81 -6.40 9.61
N VAL A 31 -4.99 -6.20 10.63
CA VAL A 31 -4.38 -7.26 11.43
C VAL A 31 -4.73 -7.01 12.90
N GLU A 32 -5.43 -7.97 13.48
CA GLU A 32 -5.75 -7.99 14.92
C GLU A 32 -4.79 -8.95 15.64
N THR A 33 -4.29 -8.53 16.79
CA THR A 33 -3.53 -9.34 17.73
C THR A 33 -4.12 -9.14 19.13
N ASP A 34 -3.58 -9.82 20.15
CA ASP A 34 -4.08 -9.71 21.52
C ASP A 34 -4.01 -8.26 22.08
N ASP A 35 -3.05 -7.46 21.61
CA ASP A 35 -2.77 -6.11 22.12
C ASP A 35 -2.72 -5.01 21.06
N ARG A 36 -2.93 -5.34 19.77
CA ARG A 36 -2.83 -4.38 18.66
C ARG A 36 -3.89 -4.58 17.60
N ASN A 37 -4.37 -3.45 17.09
CA ASN A 37 -5.23 -3.34 15.93
C ASN A 37 -4.50 -2.51 14.87
N ILE A 38 -4.01 -3.17 13.83
CA ILE A 38 -3.07 -2.61 12.88
C ILE A 38 -3.73 -2.47 11.51
N LEU A 39 -3.64 -1.29 10.92
CA LEU A 39 -3.97 -1.08 9.51
C LEU A 39 -2.69 -0.99 8.69
N VAL A 40 -2.67 -1.65 7.52
CA VAL A 40 -1.65 -1.46 6.50
C VAL A 40 -2.31 -0.75 5.33
N ASP A 41 -1.86 0.45 5.06
CA ASP A 41 -2.47 1.46 4.18
C ASP A 41 -3.87 1.91 4.61
N THR A 42 -4.40 2.93 3.95
CA THR A 42 -5.68 3.56 4.30
C THR A 42 -6.55 3.90 3.08
N GLY A 43 -6.08 3.56 1.87
CA GLY A 43 -6.75 3.92 0.63
C GLY A 43 -6.70 5.42 0.33
N ALA A 44 -7.42 5.87 -0.70
CA ALA A 44 -7.41 7.27 -1.14
C ALA A 44 -8.21 8.22 -0.22
N GLY A 45 -9.10 7.68 0.61
CA GLY A 45 -10.06 8.53 1.33
C GLY A 45 -11.00 9.27 0.37
N ASP A 46 -11.65 10.31 0.86
CA ASP A 46 -12.67 11.08 0.11
C ASP A 46 -12.36 12.58 -0.01
N LYS A 47 -11.28 13.06 0.64
CA LYS A 47 -10.96 14.48 0.72
C LYS A 47 -10.60 15.14 -0.61
N GLN A 48 -10.03 14.37 -1.55
CA GLN A 48 -9.45 14.89 -2.79
C GLN A 48 -10.12 14.33 -4.06
N LEU A 49 -11.38 13.89 -3.98
CA LEU A 49 -12.09 13.27 -5.11
C LEU A 49 -12.11 14.15 -6.36
N ASP A 50 -12.20 15.48 -6.18
CA ASP A 50 -12.15 16.43 -7.29
C ASP A 50 -10.82 16.41 -8.05
N ARG A 51 -9.70 16.18 -7.36
CA ARG A 51 -8.36 16.07 -7.95
C ARG A 51 -8.16 14.70 -8.62
N LEU A 52 -8.91 13.70 -8.17
CA LEU A 52 -8.81 12.30 -8.62
C LEU A 52 -9.78 11.95 -9.76
N LYS A 53 -10.55 12.90 -10.28
CA LYS A 53 -11.57 12.66 -11.33
C LYS A 53 -11.03 11.93 -12.56
N PHE A 54 -9.76 12.15 -12.91
CA PHE A 54 -9.10 11.46 -14.02
C PHE A 54 -9.08 9.93 -13.81
N TYR A 55 -8.91 9.49 -12.58
CA TYR A 55 -8.88 8.06 -12.22
C TYR A 55 -10.27 7.45 -12.05
N GLN A 56 -11.35 8.24 -12.19
CA GLN A 56 -12.74 7.80 -12.07
C GLN A 56 -13.02 7.01 -10.78
N PRO A 57 -12.69 7.55 -9.59
CA PRO A 57 -12.85 6.82 -8.34
C PRO A 57 -14.31 6.45 -8.12
N HIS A 58 -14.56 5.18 -7.82
CA HIS A 58 -15.89 4.66 -7.56
C HIS A 58 -15.85 3.54 -6.51
N LYS A 59 -16.98 3.24 -5.90
CA LYS A 59 -17.09 2.23 -4.83
C LYS A 59 -16.07 2.43 -3.70
N LEU A 60 -15.73 3.70 -3.42
CA LEU A 60 -14.85 4.03 -2.31
C LEU A 60 -15.51 3.62 -1.01
N ILE A 61 -14.74 2.98 -0.14
CA ILE A 61 -15.18 2.62 1.19
C ILE A 61 -15.00 3.79 2.15
N ASN A 62 -15.90 3.93 3.10
CA ASN A 62 -15.63 4.70 4.31
C ASN A 62 -14.88 3.78 5.29
N LEU A 63 -13.59 4.03 5.48
CA LEU A 63 -12.73 3.16 6.28
C LEU A 63 -13.22 3.03 7.73
N CYS A 64 -13.68 4.14 8.34
CA CYS A 64 -14.23 4.09 9.70
C CYS A 64 -15.49 3.20 9.80
N ALA A 65 -16.36 3.27 8.78
CA ALA A 65 -17.54 2.41 8.74
C ALA A 65 -17.16 0.94 8.50
N GLU A 66 -16.13 0.67 7.69
CA GLU A 66 -15.68 -0.71 7.43
C GLU A 66 -15.06 -1.35 8.68
N ILE A 67 -14.19 -0.66 9.41
CA ILE A 67 -13.66 -1.19 10.69
C ILE A 67 -14.79 -1.37 11.72
N GLY A 68 -15.80 -0.49 11.70
CA GLY A 68 -17.01 -0.60 12.52
C GLY A 68 -17.79 -1.91 12.31
N ARG A 69 -17.75 -2.49 11.12
CA ARG A 69 -18.37 -3.81 10.83
C ARG A 69 -17.69 -4.96 11.57
N PHE A 70 -16.44 -4.78 11.98
CA PHE A 70 -15.68 -5.73 12.79
C PHE A 70 -15.73 -5.39 14.30
N GLY A 71 -16.51 -4.36 14.69
CA GLY A 71 -16.69 -3.97 16.09
C GLY A 71 -15.67 -2.93 16.59
N TYR A 72 -14.85 -2.36 15.71
CA TYR A 72 -13.83 -1.37 16.05
C TYR A 72 -14.25 0.06 15.71
N THR A 73 -13.73 0.99 16.46
CA THR A 73 -13.81 2.43 16.20
C THR A 73 -12.44 2.96 15.76
N PRO A 74 -12.33 4.17 15.21
CA PRO A 74 -11.03 4.79 14.95
C PRO A 74 -10.12 4.88 16.17
N ASP A 75 -10.69 5.00 17.38
CA ASP A 75 -9.95 5.08 18.64
C ASP A 75 -9.28 3.75 19.04
N ASP A 76 -9.75 2.63 18.51
CA ASP A 76 -9.24 1.28 18.81
C ASP A 76 -8.04 0.91 17.95
N ILE A 77 -7.74 1.66 16.89
CA ILE A 77 -6.59 1.41 16.03
C ILE A 77 -5.31 1.88 16.75
N THR A 78 -4.37 0.95 16.90
CA THR A 78 -3.11 1.20 17.62
C THR A 78 -1.97 1.60 16.69
N ASP A 79 -1.97 1.07 15.47
CA ASP A 79 -0.90 1.26 14.49
C ASP A 79 -1.46 1.43 13.08
N VAL A 80 -0.90 2.34 12.32
CA VAL A 80 -1.13 2.50 10.88
C VAL A 80 0.22 2.39 10.18
N ILE A 81 0.38 1.37 9.36
CA ILE A 81 1.58 1.19 8.53
C ILE A 81 1.29 1.81 7.16
N LEU A 82 1.90 2.93 6.84
CA LEU A 82 1.84 3.49 5.51
C LEU A 82 2.95 2.87 4.68
N THR A 83 2.57 2.03 3.69
CA THR A 83 3.58 1.42 2.81
C THR A 83 4.38 2.49 2.10
N HIS A 84 3.70 3.51 1.62
CA HIS A 84 4.28 4.74 1.05
C HIS A 84 3.22 5.86 1.00
N LEU A 85 3.60 7.04 0.53
CA LEU A 85 2.75 8.25 0.62
C LEU A 85 2.02 8.61 -0.68
N HIS A 86 1.90 7.71 -1.65
CA HIS A 86 0.98 7.96 -2.77
C HIS A 86 -0.46 8.08 -2.25
N PHE A 87 -1.23 8.94 -2.89
CA PHE A 87 -2.56 9.35 -2.41
C PHE A 87 -3.52 8.17 -2.17
N ASP A 88 -3.39 7.11 -2.93
CA ASP A 88 -4.25 5.92 -2.89
C ASP A 88 -3.84 4.89 -1.80
N HIS A 89 -2.75 5.14 -1.09
CA HIS A 89 -2.29 4.36 0.06
C HIS A 89 -2.48 5.08 1.39
N CYS A 90 -2.29 6.40 1.41
CA CYS A 90 -2.28 7.18 2.66
C CYS A 90 -3.49 8.12 2.82
N GLY A 91 -4.35 8.27 1.81
CA GLY A 91 -5.41 9.27 1.81
C GLY A 91 -6.43 9.14 2.93
N GLY A 92 -6.80 7.91 3.32
CA GLY A 92 -7.72 7.68 4.43
C GLY A 92 -7.09 7.80 5.82
N GLY A 93 -5.77 8.03 5.91
CA GLY A 93 -5.06 8.25 7.16
C GLY A 93 -5.40 9.57 7.87
N THR A 94 -6.02 10.49 7.14
CA THR A 94 -6.55 11.75 7.65
C THR A 94 -7.98 11.97 7.18
N VAL A 95 -8.76 12.69 7.93
CA VAL A 95 -10.19 12.94 7.67
C VAL A 95 -10.53 14.42 7.94
N ARG A 96 -11.55 14.92 7.28
CA ARG A 96 -12.11 16.24 7.56
C ARG A 96 -13.09 16.13 8.75
N ASN A 97 -12.80 16.85 9.81
CA ASN A 97 -13.66 16.90 10.99
C ASN A 97 -14.89 17.81 10.77
N PRO A 98 -15.87 17.86 11.71
CA PRO A 98 -17.04 18.74 11.57
C PRO A 98 -16.72 20.24 11.52
N GLN A 99 -15.52 20.66 11.91
CA GLN A 99 -15.01 22.03 11.83
C GLN A 99 -14.29 22.31 10.51
N GLU A 100 -14.36 21.37 9.55
CA GLU A 100 -13.68 21.42 8.23
C GLU A 100 -12.14 21.36 8.31
N GLU A 101 -11.57 21.02 9.47
CA GLU A 101 -10.13 20.82 9.63
C GLU A 101 -9.72 19.40 9.25
N ILE A 102 -8.53 19.25 8.69
CA ILE A 102 -7.98 17.93 8.38
C ILE A 102 -7.17 17.43 9.57
N VAL A 103 -7.60 16.30 10.12
CA VAL A 103 -7.03 15.69 11.32
C VAL A 103 -6.70 14.22 11.06
N PRO A 104 -5.82 13.59 11.87
CA PRO A 104 -5.62 12.14 11.80
C PRO A 104 -6.92 11.37 11.99
N THR A 105 -7.16 10.37 11.14
CA THR A 105 -8.36 9.51 11.24
C THR A 105 -8.33 8.63 12.49
N PHE A 106 -7.15 8.20 12.92
CA PHE A 106 -6.94 7.30 14.05
C PHE A 106 -6.18 8.03 15.16
N PRO A 107 -6.89 8.65 16.11
CA PRO A 107 -6.29 9.60 17.06
C PRO A 107 -5.31 8.95 18.03
N ASN A 108 -5.46 7.66 18.33
CA ASN A 108 -4.60 6.92 19.25
C ASN A 108 -3.49 6.12 18.55
N ALA A 109 -3.50 6.07 17.21
CA ALA A 109 -2.57 5.25 16.46
C ALA A 109 -1.17 5.88 16.35
N THR A 110 -0.16 5.01 16.31
CA THR A 110 1.16 5.35 15.79
C THR A 110 1.18 5.11 14.29
N TYR A 111 1.52 6.13 13.51
CA TYR A 111 1.69 6.00 12.07
C TYR A 111 3.15 5.71 11.75
N TRP A 112 3.40 4.58 11.12
CA TRP A 112 4.74 4.11 10.75
C TRP A 112 5.02 4.37 9.28
N LEU A 113 6.18 4.95 9.00
CA LEU A 113 6.65 5.26 7.65
C LEU A 113 8.17 5.11 7.61
N SER A 114 8.75 4.85 6.44
CA SER A 114 10.20 4.92 6.34
C SER A 114 10.69 6.38 6.30
N ARG A 115 11.86 6.65 6.89
CA ARG A 115 12.49 7.97 6.80
C ARG A 115 12.79 8.33 5.34
N LEU A 116 13.21 7.36 4.55
CA LEU A 116 13.52 7.60 3.14
C LEU A 116 12.28 8.02 2.35
N GLN A 117 11.10 7.43 2.65
CA GLN A 117 9.85 7.85 2.01
C GLN A 117 9.42 9.24 2.48
N TRP A 118 9.60 9.57 3.76
CA TRP A 118 9.37 10.92 4.28
C TRP A 118 10.25 11.97 3.57
N GLU A 119 11.55 11.70 3.42
CA GLU A 119 12.47 12.59 2.71
C GLU A 119 12.12 12.70 1.21
N ASN A 120 11.72 11.60 0.58
CA ASN A 120 11.24 11.60 -0.80
C ASN A 120 9.97 12.45 -0.97
N TYR A 121 9.01 12.34 -0.06
CA TYR A 121 7.82 13.20 -0.04
C TYR A 121 8.20 14.69 0.11
N ARG A 122 9.15 15.01 0.97
CA ARG A 122 9.63 16.40 1.17
C ARG A 122 10.38 16.97 -0.04
N HIS A 123 11.02 16.12 -0.83
CA HIS A 123 11.85 16.48 -2.00
C HIS A 123 11.55 15.57 -3.20
N PRO A 124 10.31 15.53 -3.70
CA PRO A 124 9.93 14.56 -4.73
C PRO A 124 10.56 14.87 -6.08
N CYS A 125 10.82 13.83 -6.86
CA CYS A 125 11.15 14.00 -8.27
C CYS A 125 9.94 14.47 -9.08
N LEU A 126 10.18 15.02 -10.27
CA LEU A 126 9.10 15.54 -11.13
C LEU A 126 8.09 14.48 -11.56
N TYR A 127 8.53 13.23 -11.66
CA TYR A 127 7.67 12.12 -12.07
C TYR A 127 6.64 11.77 -11.00
N GLU A 128 6.99 11.89 -9.73
CA GLU A 128 6.22 11.38 -8.60
C GLU A 128 5.46 12.47 -7.81
N LYS A 129 5.89 13.74 -7.93
CA LYS A 129 5.41 14.85 -7.07
C LYS A 129 3.89 14.99 -7.00
N ASP A 130 3.18 14.66 -8.10
CA ASP A 130 1.73 14.80 -8.19
C ASP A 130 0.97 13.62 -7.52
N SER A 131 1.69 12.61 -7.06
CA SER A 131 1.15 11.48 -6.28
C SER A 131 1.08 11.80 -4.78
N PHE A 132 1.73 12.87 -4.30
CA PHE A 132 1.79 13.26 -2.90
C PHE A 132 0.83 14.41 -2.61
N PHE A 133 0.01 14.24 -1.58
CA PHE A 133 -0.89 15.27 -1.08
C PHE A 133 -0.57 15.55 0.39
N ALA A 134 -0.18 16.80 0.68
CA ALA A 134 0.23 17.22 2.03
C ALA A 134 -0.85 16.94 3.09
N GLU A 135 -2.11 17.11 2.70
CA GLU A 135 -3.26 16.87 3.58
C GLU A 135 -3.36 15.42 4.09
N ASN A 136 -2.68 14.48 3.45
CA ASN A 136 -2.74 13.07 3.81
C ASN A 136 -1.73 12.68 4.89
N ILE A 137 -0.70 13.51 5.14
CA ILE A 137 0.37 13.16 6.08
C ILE A 137 0.81 14.29 7.02
N GLU A 138 0.76 15.56 6.59
CA GLU A 138 1.20 16.67 7.45
C GLU A 138 0.39 16.74 8.78
N PRO A 139 -0.94 16.53 8.80
CA PRO A 139 -1.68 16.53 10.07
C PRO A 139 -1.23 15.42 11.04
N VAL A 140 -0.83 14.25 10.50
CA VAL A 140 -0.28 13.15 11.31
C VAL A 140 1.07 13.53 11.92
N PHE A 141 1.92 14.18 11.11
CA PHE A 141 3.21 14.68 11.57
C PHE A 141 3.04 15.76 12.65
N GLU A 142 2.18 16.74 12.42
CA GLU A 142 1.88 17.85 13.33
C GLU A 142 1.27 17.35 14.66
N ALA A 143 0.45 16.30 14.62
CA ALA A 143 -0.09 15.64 15.81
C ALA A 143 0.95 14.82 16.59
N GLY A 144 2.19 14.69 16.08
CA GLY A 144 3.26 13.92 16.71
C GLY A 144 3.07 12.40 16.66
N GLN A 145 2.17 11.91 15.81
CA GLN A 145 1.84 10.49 15.69
C GLN A 145 2.75 9.74 14.69
N LEU A 146 3.52 10.45 13.85
CA LEU A 146 4.41 9.84 12.86
C LEU A 146 5.67 9.29 13.52
N ARG A 147 6.00 8.02 13.21
CA ARG A 147 7.25 7.35 13.59
C ARG A 147 7.98 6.89 12.33
N LEU A 148 9.24 7.29 12.23
CA LEU A 148 10.08 7.01 11.07
C LEU A 148 11.04 5.86 11.37
N ILE A 149 11.09 4.87 10.45
CA ILE A 149 12.04 3.77 10.50
C ILE A 149 13.16 4.01 9.48
N ASP A 150 14.40 3.66 9.85
CA ASP A 150 15.60 3.91 9.04
C ASP A 150 16.08 2.67 8.27
N LYS A 151 15.60 1.49 8.65
CA LYS A 151 15.98 0.19 8.11
C LYS A 151 14.87 -0.82 8.31
N ASP A 152 15.04 -2.01 7.74
CA ASP A 152 14.15 -3.14 8.04
C ASP A 152 13.92 -3.24 9.54
N PHE A 153 12.66 -3.39 9.93
CA PHE A 153 12.23 -3.29 11.32
C PHE A 153 11.23 -4.39 11.66
N GLU A 154 11.40 -5.02 12.81
CA GLU A 154 10.42 -5.93 13.39
C GLU A 154 9.59 -5.14 14.40
N LEU A 155 8.32 -4.89 14.07
CA LEU A 155 7.41 -4.10 14.90
C LEU A 155 7.11 -4.82 16.23
N PHE A 156 6.89 -6.12 16.14
CA PHE A 156 6.80 -7.08 17.23
C PHE A 156 7.09 -8.48 16.67
N PRO A 157 7.32 -9.51 17.51
CA PRO A 157 7.71 -10.83 17.03
C PRO A 157 6.81 -11.36 15.93
N GLY A 158 7.37 -11.57 14.74
CA GLY A 158 6.66 -12.08 13.57
C GLY A 158 6.03 -11.04 12.66
N PHE A 159 6.10 -9.75 12.98
CA PHE A 159 5.58 -8.67 12.12
C PHE A 159 6.71 -7.77 11.61
N TYR A 160 7.05 -7.92 10.33
CA TYR A 160 8.23 -7.28 9.74
C TYR A 160 7.85 -6.18 8.74
N LEU A 161 8.54 -5.05 8.85
CA LEU A 161 8.52 -3.94 7.90
C LEU A 161 9.83 -3.97 7.11
N ARG A 162 9.76 -4.27 5.80
CA ARG A 162 10.93 -4.40 4.92
C ARG A 162 10.97 -3.25 3.92
N LEU A 163 12.12 -2.63 3.74
CA LEU A 163 12.29 -1.46 2.88
C LEU A 163 12.67 -1.83 1.45
N PHE A 164 11.99 -1.18 0.51
CA PHE A 164 12.17 -1.30 -0.93
C PHE A 164 12.23 0.08 -1.56
N ASN A 165 12.87 0.23 -2.72
CA ASN A 165 13.17 1.54 -3.31
C ASN A 165 12.87 1.63 -4.81
N GLY A 166 12.37 0.57 -5.41
CA GLY A 166 12.16 0.50 -6.86
C GLY A 166 10.91 1.22 -7.31
N HIS A 167 9.77 1.00 -6.64
CA HIS A 167 8.53 1.71 -6.94
C HIS A 167 8.64 3.18 -6.51
N THR A 168 8.89 3.41 -5.25
CA THR A 168 9.21 4.71 -4.66
C THR A 168 10.26 4.53 -3.56
N PRO A 169 11.17 5.49 -3.34
CA PRO A 169 12.18 5.37 -2.30
C PRO A 169 11.58 5.12 -0.92
N GLY A 170 12.00 4.05 -0.27
CA GLY A 170 11.59 3.74 1.09
C GLY A 170 10.20 3.10 1.24
N GLN A 171 9.61 2.55 0.18
CA GLN A 171 8.37 1.80 0.32
C GLN A 171 8.53 0.64 1.29
N ILE A 172 7.52 0.42 2.14
CA ILE A 172 7.45 -0.69 3.10
C ILE A 172 6.69 -1.86 2.47
N VAL A 173 7.26 -3.05 2.56
CA VAL A 173 6.59 -4.34 2.38
C VAL A 173 6.34 -4.91 3.77
N VAL A 174 5.10 -5.30 4.06
CA VAL A 174 4.73 -5.92 5.34
C VAL A 174 4.72 -7.43 5.20
N ILE A 175 5.40 -8.11 6.13
CA ILE A 175 5.43 -9.57 6.22
C ILE A 175 4.98 -9.98 7.63
N VAL A 176 3.94 -10.81 7.69
CA VAL A 176 3.39 -11.30 8.95
C VAL A 176 3.54 -12.82 9.00
N ASN A 177 4.21 -13.32 10.02
CA ASN A 177 4.27 -14.75 10.31
C ASN A 177 2.93 -15.18 10.93
N THR A 178 2.36 -16.26 10.44
CA THR A 178 1.16 -16.89 10.97
C THR A 178 1.42 -18.38 11.23
N GLU A 179 0.55 -19.05 11.95
CA GLU A 179 0.63 -20.51 12.16
C GLU A 179 0.65 -21.31 10.85
N SER A 180 0.00 -20.81 9.80
CA SER A 180 -0.12 -21.48 8.50
C SER A 180 0.92 -21.04 7.47
N GLY A 181 1.83 -20.13 7.81
CA GLY A 181 2.85 -19.59 6.91
C GLY A 181 2.99 -18.07 7.01
N LYS A 182 3.31 -17.42 5.91
CA LYS A 182 3.51 -15.96 5.86
C LYS A 182 2.40 -15.27 5.07
N LEU A 183 1.90 -14.17 5.59
CA LEU A 183 1.13 -13.18 4.83
C LEU A 183 2.09 -12.09 4.38
N ILE A 184 2.01 -11.70 3.12
CA ILE A 184 2.86 -10.66 2.53
C ILE A 184 1.95 -9.63 1.89
N PHE A 185 2.03 -8.39 2.38
CA PHE A 185 1.42 -7.22 1.75
C PHE A 185 2.53 -6.43 1.06
N PRO A 186 2.74 -6.65 -0.24
CA PRO A 186 3.90 -6.12 -0.94
C PRO A 186 3.74 -4.65 -1.33
N GLY A 187 2.58 -4.02 -1.07
CA GLY A 187 2.26 -2.71 -1.65
C GLY A 187 2.47 -2.75 -3.17
N ASP A 188 3.08 -1.71 -3.70
CA ASP A 188 3.28 -1.53 -5.13
C ASP A 188 4.54 -2.19 -5.70
N VAL A 189 5.31 -2.90 -4.88
CA VAL A 189 6.34 -3.84 -5.40
C VAL A 189 5.68 -4.94 -6.24
N ILE A 190 4.50 -5.42 -5.82
CA ILE A 190 3.67 -6.39 -6.56
C ILE A 190 2.20 -6.00 -6.40
N PRO A 191 1.69 -5.00 -7.15
CA PRO A 191 0.36 -4.42 -6.92
C PRO A 191 -0.80 -5.34 -7.31
N SER A 192 -0.57 -6.32 -8.19
CA SER A 192 -1.59 -7.28 -8.63
C SER A 192 -0.99 -8.64 -8.93
N ARG A 193 -1.85 -9.67 -9.06
CA ARG A 193 -1.43 -11.01 -9.46
C ARG A 193 -0.68 -11.01 -10.81
N ALA A 194 -1.08 -10.15 -11.74
CA ALA A 194 -0.38 -10.06 -13.03
C ALA A 194 1.09 -9.63 -12.86
N HIS A 195 1.39 -8.81 -11.85
CA HIS A 195 2.73 -8.34 -11.53
C HIS A 195 3.61 -9.36 -10.78
N MET A 196 3.09 -10.54 -10.42
CA MET A 196 3.90 -11.63 -9.88
C MET A 196 4.98 -12.10 -10.86
N SER A 197 4.73 -12.01 -12.16
CA SER A 197 5.74 -12.30 -13.19
C SER A 197 6.87 -11.28 -13.15
N LEU A 198 8.12 -11.73 -13.11
CA LEU A 198 9.30 -10.91 -12.86
C LEU A 198 9.43 -9.71 -13.81
N GLY A 199 9.24 -9.92 -15.11
CA GLY A 199 9.34 -8.86 -16.12
C GLY A 199 8.12 -7.94 -16.21
N TRP A 200 7.09 -8.13 -15.37
CA TRP A 200 5.88 -7.30 -15.36
C TRP A 200 6.01 -6.21 -14.29
N LEU A 201 6.52 -5.06 -14.71
CA LEU A 201 6.72 -3.89 -13.86
C LEU A 201 5.52 -2.96 -13.93
N SER A 202 5.32 -2.17 -12.88
CA SER A 202 4.37 -1.07 -12.89
C SER A 202 4.87 0.07 -13.78
N ALA A 203 3.94 0.75 -14.47
CA ALA A 203 4.27 1.98 -15.18
C ALA A 203 4.61 3.14 -14.23
N PHE A 204 4.32 2.98 -12.95
CA PHE A 204 4.54 3.97 -11.91
C PHE A 204 5.85 3.75 -11.13
N ASP A 205 6.64 2.74 -11.49
CA ASP A 205 7.91 2.48 -10.82
C ASP A 205 8.93 3.57 -11.16
N ASN A 206 9.41 4.28 -10.13
CA ASN A 206 10.43 5.33 -10.29
C ASN A 206 11.76 4.77 -10.83
N HIS A 207 12.11 3.56 -10.39
CA HIS A 207 13.37 2.89 -10.73
C HIS A 207 13.11 1.47 -11.22
N ALA A 208 12.63 1.34 -12.46
CA ALA A 208 12.15 0.09 -13.04
C ALA A 208 13.13 -1.10 -12.93
N ALA A 209 14.43 -0.89 -13.15
CA ALA A 209 15.44 -1.93 -13.02
C ALA A 209 15.58 -2.39 -11.56
N LEU A 210 15.63 -1.44 -10.62
CA LEU A 210 15.68 -1.73 -9.19
C LEU A 210 14.41 -2.44 -8.72
N ALA A 211 13.23 -1.98 -9.17
CA ALA A 211 11.95 -2.63 -8.86
C ALA A 211 11.93 -4.10 -9.27
N MET A 212 12.51 -4.41 -10.43
CA MET A 212 12.62 -5.81 -10.90
C MET A 212 13.56 -6.63 -10.01
N ASP A 213 14.74 -6.11 -9.66
CA ASP A 213 15.70 -6.79 -8.81
C ASP A 213 15.15 -7.00 -7.39
N GLU A 214 14.48 -6.01 -6.85
CA GLU A 214 13.84 -6.08 -5.53
C GLU A 214 12.67 -7.06 -5.51
N LYS A 215 11.83 -7.04 -6.53
CA LYS A 215 10.76 -8.05 -6.70
C LYS A 215 11.34 -9.46 -6.77
N LYS A 216 12.42 -9.67 -7.55
CA LYS A 216 13.12 -10.96 -7.62
C LYS A 216 13.63 -11.38 -6.24
N ARG A 217 14.23 -10.46 -5.49
CA ARG A 217 14.68 -10.72 -4.10
C ARG A 217 13.51 -11.18 -3.22
N LEU A 218 12.39 -10.44 -3.22
CA LEU A 218 11.20 -10.77 -2.42
C LEU A 218 10.64 -12.15 -2.77
N LEU A 219 10.50 -12.46 -4.06
CA LEU A 219 10.00 -13.74 -4.53
C LEU A 219 10.94 -14.91 -4.14
N ASN A 220 12.26 -14.71 -4.26
CA ASN A 220 13.25 -15.73 -3.87
C ASN A 220 13.26 -15.98 -2.36
N GLU A 221 13.19 -14.93 -1.54
CA GLU A 221 13.16 -15.04 -0.06
C GLU A 221 11.89 -15.74 0.45
N THR A 222 10.86 -15.76 -0.36
CA THR A 222 9.56 -16.37 -0.02
C THR A 222 9.35 -17.73 -0.69
N ALA A 223 10.19 -18.09 -1.66
CA ALA A 223 10.13 -19.38 -2.35
C ALA A 223 10.32 -20.55 -1.35
N GLY A 224 9.57 -21.63 -1.56
CA GLY A 224 9.65 -22.84 -0.72
C GLY A 224 8.98 -22.72 0.66
N SER A 225 8.42 -21.55 1.02
CA SER A 225 7.60 -21.38 2.21
C SER A 225 6.12 -21.22 1.84
N SER A 226 5.22 -21.58 2.76
CA SER A 226 3.79 -21.30 2.59
C SER A 226 3.57 -19.78 2.69
N CYS A 227 3.41 -19.11 1.53
CA CYS A 227 3.22 -17.66 1.49
C CYS A 227 1.93 -17.29 0.75
N VAL A 228 1.23 -16.30 1.30
CA VAL A 228 0.07 -15.67 0.67
C VAL A 228 0.41 -14.21 0.41
N PHE A 229 0.38 -13.81 -0.86
CA PHE A 229 0.51 -12.42 -1.27
C PHE A 229 -0.87 -11.78 -1.33
N ILE A 230 -1.03 -10.62 -0.71
CA ILE A 230 -2.25 -9.80 -0.70
C ILE A 230 -2.00 -8.60 -1.59
N PHE A 231 -2.77 -8.46 -2.67
CA PHE A 231 -2.56 -7.41 -3.68
C PHE A 231 -3.39 -6.17 -3.37
N CYS A 232 -2.72 -5.02 -3.22
CA CYS A 232 -3.40 -3.74 -2.96
C CYS A 232 -4.30 -3.31 -4.13
N HIS A 233 -3.87 -3.53 -5.37
CA HIS A 233 -4.54 -3.00 -6.55
C HIS A 233 -5.25 -4.01 -7.43
N ASP A 234 -5.18 -5.31 -7.15
CA ASP A 234 -5.91 -6.29 -7.96
C ASP A 234 -7.40 -6.28 -7.62
N ALA A 235 -8.22 -5.79 -8.54
CA ALA A 235 -9.67 -5.73 -8.38
C ALA A 235 -10.35 -7.11 -8.44
N PHE A 236 -9.69 -8.11 -9.05
CA PHE A 236 -10.29 -9.42 -9.36
C PHE A 236 -9.70 -10.55 -8.51
N THR A 237 -8.44 -10.43 -8.10
CA THR A 237 -7.71 -11.44 -7.34
C THR A 237 -7.11 -10.79 -6.10
N PRO A 238 -7.82 -10.82 -4.95
CA PRO A 238 -7.35 -10.12 -3.75
C PRO A 238 -6.08 -10.69 -3.16
N PHE A 239 -5.84 -11.99 -3.32
CA PHE A 239 -4.65 -12.67 -2.82
C PHE A 239 -4.28 -13.88 -3.67
N SER A 240 -3.06 -14.35 -3.55
CA SER A 240 -2.59 -15.58 -4.20
C SER A 240 -1.54 -16.27 -3.35
N LYS A 241 -1.57 -17.60 -3.31
CA LYS A 241 -0.43 -18.37 -2.83
C LYS A 241 0.67 -18.32 -3.88
N LEU A 242 1.93 -18.31 -3.44
CA LEU A 242 3.05 -18.49 -4.37
C LEU A 242 2.90 -19.89 -4.98
N PRO A 243 2.84 -20.00 -6.30
CA PRO A 243 2.86 -21.32 -6.94
C PRO A 243 4.23 -21.97 -6.65
N ASN A 244 4.20 -23.22 -6.23
CA ASN A 244 5.43 -23.97 -5.90
C ASN A 244 6.41 -24.13 -7.07
N ASN A 245 6.07 -23.73 -8.30
CA ASN A 245 6.85 -24.04 -9.52
C ASN A 245 6.84 -22.98 -10.64
N ASP A 246 6.41 -21.72 -10.40
CA ASP A 246 6.27 -20.72 -11.48
C ASP A 246 7.20 -19.48 -11.30
N LEU A 247 8.46 -19.70 -10.92
CA LEU A 247 9.52 -18.69 -10.96
C LEU A 247 10.40 -18.88 -12.20
#